data_ed40ba3382b196dd5263515fa82d05e7
#
_entry.id   ed40ba3382b196dd5263515fa82d05e7
#
_cell.length_a   1.000
_cell.length_b   1.000
_cell.length_c   1.000
_cell.angle_alpha   90.00
_cell.angle_beta   90.00
_cell.angle_gamma   90.00
#
_symmetry.space_group_name_H-M   'P 1'
#
loop_
_entity.id
_entity.type
_entity.pdbx_description
1 polymer ?
#
loop_
_entity_poly.entity_id
_entity_poly.type
_entity_poly.pdbx_seq_one_letter_code
_entity_poly.pdbx_strand_id
1 'polypeptide(L)'
;LWIITDVDHVYSNFGTSIQEAIQSLTRIEAEELYNKGVFQQGSIGPKIRAAIHFLKYHGKKVIITSIPYIQDALDGKAGTEIRNEA
;
A
#
# COMPACT_ATOMS: atom_id res chain seq x y z
N LEU A 1 7.46 4.83 7.84
CA LEU A 1 7.34 5.67 6.64
C LEU A 1 5.88 5.81 6.24
N TRP A 2 5.49 7.01 5.95
CA TRP A 2 4.17 7.34 5.42
C TRP A 2 4.30 7.72 3.97
N ILE A 3 3.46 7.15 3.13
CA ILE A 3 3.33 7.54 1.73
C ILE A 3 1.94 8.11 1.55
N ILE A 4 1.87 9.41 1.24
CA ILE A 4 0.61 10.11 1.05
C ILE A 4 0.25 10.08 -0.43
N THR A 5 -0.97 9.67 -0.72
CA THR A 5 -1.48 9.54 -2.08
C THR A 5 -2.90 10.09 -2.15
N ASP A 6 -3.55 9.99 -3.28
CA ASP A 6 -4.91 10.48 -3.50
C ASP A 6 -5.99 9.46 -3.17
N VAL A 7 -5.60 8.26 -2.72
CA VAL A 7 -6.57 7.24 -2.31
C VAL A 7 -6.34 6.84 -0.86
N ASP A 8 -7.41 6.41 -0.19
CA ASP A 8 -7.38 6.06 1.22
C ASP A 8 -6.73 4.69 1.49
N HIS A 9 -6.77 3.80 0.52
CA HIS A 9 -6.18 2.46 0.59
C HIS A 9 -5.49 2.11 -0.71
N VAL A 10 -4.61 1.11 -0.65
CA VAL A 10 -4.18 0.38 -1.84
C VAL A 10 -5.29 -0.60 -2.19
N TYR A 11 -5.60 -0.72 -3.47
CA TYR A 11 -6.66 -1.61 -3.95
C TYR A 11 -6.10 -2.67 -4.88
N SER A 12 -6.59 -3.89 -4.74
CA SER A 12 -6.43 -4.89 -5.78
C SER A 12 -7.46 -4.62 -6.88
N ASN A 13 -7.08 -4.85 -8.14
CA ASN A 13 -7.98 -4.65 -9.28
C ASN A 13 -8.61 -3.25 -9.33
N PHE A 14 -7.82 -2.22 -9.03
CA PHE A 14 -8.28 -0.84 -8.97
C PHE A 14 -8.92 -0.42 -10.29
N GLY A 15 -10.07 0.25 -10.19
CA GLY A 15 -10.82 0.73 -11.35
C GLY A 15 -11.70 -0.32 -12.01
N THR A 16 -11.81 -1.52 -11.45
CA THR A 16 -12.66 -2.59 -11.97
C THR A 16 -13.82 -2.89 -11.01
N SER A 17 -14.79 -3.69 -11.48
CA SER A 17 -15.92 -4.08 -10.64
C SER A 17 -15.56 -5.01 -9.49
N ILE A 18 -14.36 -5.61 -9.52
CA ILE A 18 -13.88 -6.50 -8.47
C ILE A 18 -12.80 -5.85 -7.60
N GLN A 19 -12.75 -4.54 -7.59
CA GLN A 19 -11.83 -3.78 -6.75
C GLN A 19 -12.06 -4.08 -5.28
N GLU A 20 -10.99 -4.33 -4.55
CA GLU A 20 -11.03 -4.56 -3.10
C GLU A 20 -9.94 -3.76 -2.40
N ALA A 21 -10.29 -3.12 -1.29
CA ALA A 21 -9.33 -2.40 -0.47
C ALA A 21 -8.42 -3.39 0.26
N ILE A 22 -7.13 -3.12 0.26
CA ILE A 22 -6.14 -3.92 0.96
C ILE A 22 -5.78 -3.22 2.26
N GLN A 23 -5.98 -3.89 3.39
CA GLN A 23 -5.69 -3.30 4.71
C GLN A 23 -4.24 -3.51 5.12
N SER A 24 -3.68 -4.67 4.85
CA SER A 24 -2.30 -4.96 5.19
C SER A 24 -1.68 -5.97 4.24
N LEU A 25 -0.37 -5.84 4.05
CA LEU A 25 0.44 -6.75 3.24
C LEU A 25 1.77 -6.96 3.92
N THR A 26 2.35 -8.14 3.74
CA THR A 26 3.78 -8.30 3.99
C THR A 26 4.56 -7.77 2.79
N ARG A 27 5.85 -7.49 2.98
CA ARG A 27 6.71 -7.07 1.87
C ARG A 27 6.70 -8.11 0.74
N ILE A 28 6.75 -9.39 1.08
CA ILE A 28 6.76 -10.46 0.08
C ILE A 28 5.46 -10.48 -0.72
N GLU A 29 4.31 -10.33 -0.04
CA GLU A 29 3.02 -10.24 -0.72
C GLU A 29 2.95 -9.04 -1.66
N ALA A 30 3.47 -7.88 -1.22
CA ALA A 30 3.51 -6.68 -2.04
C ALA A 30 4.38 -6.89 -3.28
N GLU A 31 5.53 -7.53 -3.14
CA GLU A 31 6.41 -7.85 -4.27
C GLU A 31 5.73 -8.79 -5.26
N GLU A 32 5.04 -9.82 -4.77
CA GLU A 32 4.33 -10.76 -5.64
C GLU A 32 3.24 -10.06 -6.44
N LEU A 33 2.42 -9.24 -5.79
CA LEU A 33 1.36 -8.51 -6.45
C LEU A 33 1.91 -7.49 -7.45
N TYR A 34 2.99 -6.81 -7.09
CA TYR A 34 3.65 -5.87 -7.99
C TYR A 34 4.13 -6.58 -9.26
N ASN A 35 4.78 -7.72 -9.10
CA ASN A 35 5.32 -8.49 -10.23
C ASN A 35 4.20 -9.08 -11.11
N LYS A 36 3.03 -9.33 -10.55
CA LYS A 36 1.86 -9.79 -11.31
C LYS A 36 1.14 -8.67 -12.05
N GLY A 37 1.56 -7.42 -11.86
CA GLY A 37 0.94 -6.27 -12.52
C GLY A 37 -0.34 -5.78 -11.85
N VAL A 38 -0.61 -6.16 -10.62
CA VAL A 38 -1.83 -5.78 -9.90
C VAL A 38 -1.89 -4.26 -9.66
N PHE A 39 -0.74 -3.60 -9.57
CA PHE A 39 -0.65 -2.17 -9.24
C PHE A 39 -0.33 -1.30 -10.44
N GLN A 40 -0.72 -1.70 -11.63
CA GLN A 40 -0.43 -0.93 -12.85
C GLN A 40 -1.39 0.22 -13.11
N GLN A 41 -2.55 0.21 -12.47
CA GLN A 41 -3.54 1.27 -12.64
C GLN A 41 -3.22 2.47 -11.74
N GLY A 42 -3.32 3.68 -12.31
CA GLY A 42 -3.05 4.90 -11.57
C GLY A 42 -1.58 5.07 -11.23
N SER A 43 -1.31 5.84 -10.18
CA SER A 43 0.05 6.19 -9.75
C SER A 43 0.56 5.32 -8.60
N ILE A 44 -0.14 4.24 -8.27
CA ILE A 44 0.18 3.45 -7.07
C ILE A 44 1.44 2.58 -7.25
N GLY A 45 1.72 2.13 -8.47
CA GLY A 45 2.87 1.25 -8.73
C GLY A 45 4.19 1.78 -8.21
N PRO A 46 4.61 3.02 -8.59
CA PRO A 46 5.85 3.59 -8.07
C PRO A 46 5.87 3.72 -6.56
N LYS A 47 4.72 3.97 -5.93
CA LYS A 47 4.61 4.09 -4.48
C LYS A 47 4.80 2.74 -3.79
N ILE A 48 4.23 1.69 -4.34
CA ILE A 48 4.44 0.31 -3.84
C ILE A 48 5.91 -0.07 -3.98
N ARG A 49 6.52 0.25 -5.11
CA ARG A 49 7.94 -0.03 -5.32
C ARG A 49 8.82 0.69 -4.29
N ALA A 50 8.51 1.96 -4.02
CA ALA A 50 9.23 2.73 -3.00
C ALA A 50 9.07 2.11 -1.60
N ALA A 51 7.85 1.66 -1.27
CA ALA A 51 7.57 1.00 0.00
C ALA A 51 8.38 -0.28 0.15
N ILE A 52 8.42 -1.11 -0.88
CA ILE A 52 9.18 -2.36 -0.90
C ILE A 52 10.67 -2.07 -0.68
N HIS A 53 11.21 -1.07 -1.39
CA HIS A 53 12.61 -0.69 -1.25
C HIS A 53 12.92 -0.22 0.17
N PHE A 54 12.08 0.63 0.73
CA PHE A 54 12.26 1.12 2.10
C PHE A 54 12.28 -0.03 3.10
N LEU A 55 11.34 -0.95 3.00
CA LEU A 55 11.26 -2.09 3.91
C LEU A 55 12.45 -3.02 3.80
N LYS A 56 12.97 -3.17 2.58
CA LYS A 56 14.12 -4.05 2.34
C LYS A 56 15.40 -3.55 2.99
N TYR A 57 15.58 -2.23 3.06
CA TYR A 57 16.85 -1.64 3.44
C TYR A 57 16.83 -0.79 4.71
N HIS A 58 15.68 -0.24 5.11
CA HIS A 58 15.66 0.79 6.14
C HIS A 58 14.59 0.63 7.19
N GLY A 59 13.49 -0.03 6.89
CA GLY A 59 12.31 0.13 7.70
C GLY A 59 11.66 -1.12 8.22
N LYS A 60 10.64 -0.90 9.02
CA LYS A 60 9.82 -1.97 9.62
C LYS A 60 8.40 -1.94 9.07
N LYS A 61 7.90 -0.77 8.70
CA LYS A 61 6.51 -0.58 8.32
C LYS A 61 6.36 0.63 7.42
N VAL A 62 5.46 0.53 6.45
CA VAL A 62 5.03 1.62 5.59
C VAL A 62 3.51 1.71 5.67
N ILE A 63 2.97 2.93 5.75
CA ILE A 63 1.54 3.18 5.70
C ILE A 63 1.26 4.05 4.48
N ILE A 64 0.32 3.63 3.64
CA ILE A 64 -0.11 4.36 2.45
C ILE A 64 -1.55 4.82 2.68
N THR A 65 -1.78 6.13 2.64
CA THR A 65 -3.10 6.71 2.82
C THR A 65 -3.19 8.08 2.15
N SER A 66 -4.34 8.75 2.25
CA SER A 66 -4.51 10.12 1.78
C SER A 66 -4.62 11.08 2.96
N ILE A 67 -4.40 12.37 2.71
CA ILE A 67 -4.39 13.39 3.78
C ILE A 67 -5.65 13.34 4.65
N PRO A 68 -6.87 13.28 4.10
CA PRO A 68 -8.08 13.28 4.94
C PRO A 68 -8.20 12.09 5.89
N TYR A 69 -7.46 11.02 5.63
CA TYR A 69 -7.58 9.77 6.37
C TYR A 69 -6.38 9.48 7.28
N ILE A 70 -5.47 10.44 7.47
CA ILE A 70 -4.28 10.22 8.30
C ILE A 70 -4.66 9.80 9.72
N GLN A 71 -5.62 10.47 10.34
CA GLN A 71 -6.05 10.13 11.69
C GLN A 71 -6.66 8.73 11.76
N ASP A 72 -7.50 8.39 10.78
CA ASP A 72 -8.10 7.06 10.72
C ASP A 72 -7.04 5.98 10.48
N ALA A 73 -6.01 6.29 9.71
CA ALA A 73 -4.91 5.36 9.48
C ALA A 73 -4.09 5.13 10.75
N LEU A 74 -3.89 6.17 11.55
CA LEU A 74 -3.24 6.03 12.86
C LEU A 74 -4.03 5.11 13.79
N ASP A 75 -5.35 5.15 13.67
CA ASP A 75 -6.26 4.32 14.47
C ASP A 75 -6.47 2.92 13.88
N GLY A 76 -5.83 2.61 12.75
CA GLY A 76 -5.99 1.34 12.07
C GLY A 76 -7.28 1.18 11.27
N LYS A 77 -8.00 2.28 11.01
CA LYS A 77 -9.30 2.26 10.33
C LYS A 77 -9.23 2.58 8.85
N ALA A 78 -8.10 3.11 8.39
CA ALA A 78 -7.90 3.44 6.98
C ALA A 78 -6.44 3.23 6.62
N GLY A 79 -6.13 3.32 5.32
CA GLY A 79 -4.77 3.14 4.84
C GLY A 79 -4.40 1.68 4.65
N THR A 80 -3.30 1.47 3.93
CA THR A 80 -2.73 0.14 3.73
C THR A 80 -1.38 0.08 4.44
N GLU A 81 -1.21 -0.89 5.31
CA GLU A 81 0.04 -1.11 6.03
C GLU A 81 0.83 -2.22 5.34
N ILE A 82 2.11 -1.96 5.06
CA ILE A 82 3.02 -2.95 4.50
C ILE A 82 4.15 -3.16 5.50
N ARG A 83 4.38 -4.42 5.88
CA ARG A 83 5.39 -4.81 6.86
C ARG A 83 6.33 -5.86 6.29
N ASN A 84 7.54 -5.97 6.86
CA ASN A 84 8.50 -6.98 6.42
C ASN A 84 7.99 -8.40 6.65
N GLU A 85 7.28 -8.63 7.74
CA GLU A 85 6.74 -9.97 8.07
C GLU A 85 5.39 -9.84 8.74
N ALA A 86 4.63 -10.90 8.64
CA ALA A 86 3.27 -10.98 9.19
C ALA A 86 3.26 -10.86 10.72
#